data_522c75ee811e5963f0936366d8536ef7
#
_entry.id   522c75ee811e5963f0936366d8536ef7
#
_cell.length_a   1.000
_cell.length_b   1.000
_cell.length_c   1.000
_cell.angle_alpha   90.00
_cell.angle_beta   90.00
_cell.angle_gamma   90.00
#
_symmetry.space_group_name_H-M   'P 1'
#
loop_
_entity.id
_entity.type
_entity.pdbx_description
1 polymer ?
#
loop_
_entity_poly.entity_id
_entity_poly.type
_entity_poly.pdbx_seq_one_letter_code
_entity_poly.pdbx_strand_id
1 'polypeptide(L)'
;MEQVIWDKIYFGDSINDCAPQKQFGHILHILCMEGSMSFVFHDVRYNIAKGDYVILPNRSLACSFSESSDFDAIIMSLSESFVTSMALRSNYGIIGHLSLLQNPVMRLSENDFRKCRTDMSRLRERLNDREHLFREEMLGHLLLAHILDLYDIHARGRKPEPIPERAISLLRQFIEMLYLISKLYSMSGRHSARSVYM
;
A
#
# COMPACT_ATOMS: atom_id res chain seq x y z
N MET A 1 -10.39 -6.41 20.88
CA MET A 1 -9.22 -5.65 20.39
C MET A 1 -8.45 -6.35 19.25
N GLU A 2 -8.46 -7.68 19.15
CA GLU A 2 -7.74 -8.44 18.10
C GLU A 2 -8.23 -8.17 16.67
N GLN A 3 -9.52 -7.99 16.46
CA GLN A 3 -10.12 -7.80 15.13
C GLN A 3 -9.62 -6.53 14.41
N VAL A 4 -9.19 -5.51 15.17
CA VAL A 4 -8.81 -4.19 14.63
C VAL A 4 -7.46 -4.19 13.89
N ILE A 5 -6.51 -5.08 14.23
CA ILE A 5 -5.19 -5.13 13.58
C ILE A 5 -5.26 -5.88 12.25
N TRP A 6 -6.01 -6.97 12.19
CA TRP A 6 -6.21 -7.77 10.97
C TRP A 6 -6.92 -6.99 9.86
N ASP A 7 -7.76 -6.02 10.23
CA ASP A 7 -8.38 -5.11 9.27
C ASP A 7 -7.39 -4.06 8.72
N LYS A 8 -6.22 -3.88 9.37
CA LYS A 8 -5.21 -2.88 9.00
C LYS A 8 -4.09 -3.45 8.14
N ILE A 9 -3.56 -4.62 8.50
CA ILE A 9 -2.47 -5.32 7.80
C ILE A 9 -2.83 -6.79 7.66
N TYR A 10 -2.66 -7.33 6.46
CA TYR A 10 -2.81 -8.75 6.17
C TYR A 10 -1.65 -9.23 5.30
N PHE A 11 -1.16 -10.44 5.55
CA PHE A 11 -0.21 -11.16 4.69
C PHE A 11 -0.84 -12.40 4.11
N GLY A 12 -0.62 -12.63 2.80
CA GLY A 12 -1.02 -13.82 2.07
C GLY A 12 0.14 -14.38 1.25
N ASP A 13 -0.01 -15.62 0.81
CA ASP A 13 0.95 -16.30 -0.07
C ASP A 13 0.46 -16.34 -1.53
N SER A 14 -0.81 -15.99 -1.77
CA SER A 14 -1.43 -15.83 -3.09
C SER A 14 -2.20 -14.51 -3.18
N ILE A 15 -2.34 -13.99 -4.39
CA ILE A 15 -3.21 -12.83 -4.67
C ILE A 15 -4.66 -13.09 -4.23
N ASN A 16 -5.11 -14.34 -4.34
CA ASN A 16 -6.48 -14.71 -3.96
C ASN A 16 -6.69 -14.65 -2.43
N ASP A 17 -5.66 -14.89 -1.63
CA ASP A 17 -5.73 -14.78 -0.17
C ASP A 17 -5.90 -13.32 0.28
N CYS A 18 -5.34 -12.39 -0.50
CA CYS A 18 -5.41 -10.95 -0.25
C CYS A 18 -6.62 -10.27 -0.89
N ALA A 19 -7.58 -11.03 -1.39
CA ALA A 19 -8.82 -10.54 -2.01
C ALA A 19 -10.08 -10.91 -1.20
N PRO A 20 -10.24 -10.46 0.05
CA PRO A 20 -11.57 -10.53 0.65
C PRO A 20 -12.48 -9.60 -0.14
N GLN A 21 -13.60 -10.14 -0.61
CA GLN A 21 -14.59 -9.49 -1.49
C GLN A 21 -15.23 -8.20 -0.92
N LYS A 22 -14.76 -7.67 0.21
CA LYS A 22 -15.36 -6.54 0.93
C LYS A 22 -14.41 -5.37 1.24
N GLN A 23 -13.14 -5.42 0.82
CA GLN A 23 -12.17 -4.38 1.21
C GLN A 23 -11.82 -3.49 0.02
N PHE A 24 -12.74 -2.55 -0.31
CA PHE A 24 -12.39 -1.38 -1.11
C PHE A 24 -11.39 -0.53 -0.33
N GLY A 25 -10.33 -0.05 -0.99
CA GLY A 25 -9.36 0.86 -0.37
C GLY A 25 -8.16 0.18 0.30
N HIS A 26 -7.74 -1.00 -0.18
CA HIS A 26 -6.49 -1.62 0.26
C HIS A 26 -5.36 -1.37 -0.74
N ILE A 27 -4.21 -0.99 -0.20
CA ILE A 27 -2.93 -0.89 -0.91
C ILE A 27 -2.31 -2.28 -0.87
N LEU A 28 -1.94 -2.82 -2.03
CA LEU A 28 -1.34 -4.14 -2.12
C LEU A 28 0.15 -4.01 -2.45
N HIS A 29 0.98 -4.64 -1.64
CA HIS A 29 2.41 -4.76 -1.82
C HIS A 29 2.76 -6.21 -2.16
N ILE A 30 3.52 -6.44 -3.25
CA ILE A 30 3.93 -7.77 -3.71
C ILE A 30 5.43 -7.75 -3.96
N LEU A 31 6.17 -8.58 -3.26
CA LEU A 31 7.58 -8.86 -3.53
C LEU A 31 7.69 -10.24 -4.18
N CYS A 32 8.03 -10.28 -5.47
CA CYS A 32 8.20 -11.54 -6.19
C CYS A 32 9.53 -12.21 -5.79
N MET A 33 9.42 -13.38 -5.15
CA MET A 33 10.54 -14.16 -4.63
C MET A 33 11.06 -15.14 -5.65
N GLU A 34 10.15 -15.81 -6.38
CA GLU A 34 10.45 -16.77 -7.45
C GLU A 34 9.32 -16.77 -8.49
N GLY A 35 9.59 -17.37 -9.66
CA GLY A 35 8.62 -17.45 -10.74
C GLY A 35 8.27 -16.12 -11.37
N SER A 36 7.05 -16.04 -11.87
CA SER A 36 6.52 -14.84 -12.53
C SER A 36 5.00 -14.71 -12.35
N MET A 37 4.52 -13.47 -12.44
CA MET A 37 3.10 -13.17 -12.44
C MET A 37 2.80 -12.10 -13.49
N SER A 38 1.64 -12.19 -14.14
CA SER A 38 1.11 -11.10 -14.98
C SER A 38 -0.20 -10.57 -14.41
N PHE A 39 -0.46 -9.29 -14.64
CA PHE A 39 -1.72 -8.63 -14.29
C PHE A 39 -1.99 -7.45 -15.23
N VAL A 40 -3.23 -6.98 -15.25
CA VAL A 40 -3.63 -5.77 -15.98
C VAL A 40 -3.91 -4.66 -14.97
N PHE A 41 -3.32 -3.49 -15.18
CA PHE A 41 -3.51 -2.30 -14.37
C PHE A 41 -3.70 -1.09 -15.28
N HIS A 42 -4.82 -0.37 -15.17
CA HIS A 42 -5.22 0.71 -16.10
C HIS A 42 -5.06 0.32 -17.57
N ASP A 43 -5.61 -0.86 -17.96
CA ASP A 43 -5.59 -1.43 -19.31
C ASP A 43 -4.19 -1.77 -19.85
N VAL A 44 -3.14 -1.63 -19.05
CA VAL A 44 -1.77 -2.02 -19.37
C VAL A 44 -1.45 -3.36 -18.71
N ARG A 45 -0.93 -4.30 -19.50
CA ARG A 45 -0.45 -5.59 -19.00
C ARG A 45 0.98 -5.45 -18.47
N TYR A 46 1.17 -5.86 -17.23
CA TYR A 46 2.46 -5.95 -16.56
C TYR A 46 2.85 -7.41 -16.38
N ASN A 47 4.14 -7.70 -16.54
CA ASN A 47 4.74 -8.99 -16.21
C ASN A 47 5.85 -8.72 -15.20
N ILE A 48 5.80 -9.42 -14.07
CA ILE A 48 6.79 -9.35 -13.01
C ILE A 48 7.49 -10.69 -12.84
N ALA A 49 8.71 -10.64 -12.38
CA ALA A 49 9.54 -11.80 -12.11
C ALA A 49 10.30 -11.58 -10.80
N LYS A 50 11.10 -12.58 -10.42
CA LYS A 50 11.96 -12.52 -9.24
C LYS A 50 12.74 -11.19 -9.17
N GLY A 51 12.65 -10.53 -8.02
CA GLY A 51 13.28 -9.24 -7.75
C GLY A 51 12.43 -8.02 -8.06
N ASP A 52 11.24 -8.20 -8.63
CA ASP A 52 10.31 -7.10 -8.84
C ASP A 52 9.45 -6.87 -7.58
N TYR A 53 9.20 -5.61 -7.28
CA TYR A 53 8.30 -5.16 -6.23
C TYR A 53 7.13 -4.41 -6.85
N VAL A 54 5.91 -4.78 -6.49
CA VAL A 54 4.69 -4.14 -6.99
C VAL A 54 3.98 -3.43 -5.85
N ILE A 55 3.53 -2.21 -6.09
CA ILE A 55 2.61 -1.49 -5.21
C ILE A 55 1.39 -1.09 -6.01
N LEU A 56 0.25 -1.70 -5.70
CA LEU A 56 -1.04 -1.31 -6.25
C LEU A 56 -1.71 -0.36 -5.24
N PRO A 57 -1.80 0.94 -5.54
CA PRO A 57 -2.38 1.93 -4.63
C PRO A 57 -3.84 1.65 -4.29
N ASN A 58 -4.53 0.96 -5.18
CA ASN A 58 -5.84 0.40 -4.97
C ASN A 58 -5.94 -0.94 -5.72
N ARG A 59 -6.14 -2.03 -4.97
CA ARG A 59 -6.26 -3.38 -5.53
C ARG A 59 -7.35 -3.49 -6.61
N SER A 60 -8.43 -2.72 -6.49
CA SER A 60 -9.55 -2.77 -7.45
C SER A 60 -9.21 -2.24 -8.85
N LEU A 61 -8.10 -1.51 -9.00
CA LEU A 61 -7.62 -1.02 -10.30
C LEU A 61 -6.84 -2.06 -11.09
N ALA A 62 -6.56 -3.23 -10.49
CA ALA A 62 -5.85 -4.33 -11.15
C ALA A 62 -6.74 -5.57 -11.28
N CYS A 63 -6.61 -6.26 -12.43
CA CYS A 63 -7.36 -7.47 -12.74
C CYS A 63 -6.52 -8.47 -13.55
N SER A 64 -7.12 -9.60 -13.92
CA SER A 64 -6.52 -10.62 -14.80
C SER A 64 -5.15 -11.12 -14.30
N PHE A 65 -5.06 -11.41 -12.99
CA PHE A 65 -3.85 -11.98 -12.40
C PHE A 65 -3.66 -13.41 -12.90
N SER A 66 -2.43 -13.73 -13.30
CA SER A 66 -2.02 -15.06 -13.74
C SER A 66 -0.61 -15.34 -13.23
N GLU A 67 -0.46 -16.37 -12.42
CA GLU A 67 0.76 -16.79 -11.76
C GLU A 67 1.37 -17.99 -12.50
N SER A 68 2.71 -18.06 -12.61
CA SER A 68 3.39 -19.28 -13.04
C SER A 68 3.31 -20.35 -11.95
N SER A 69 3.54 -21.62 -12.31
CA SER A 69 3.46 -22.75 -11.37
C SER A 69 4.49 -22.71 -10.24
N ASP A 70 5.55 -21.96 -10.43
CA ASP A 70 6.65 -21.74 -9.48
C ASP A 70 6.60 -20.36 -8.83
N PHE A 71 5.47 -19.63 -8.98
CA PHE A 71 5.33 -18.30 -8.40
C PHE A 71 5.34 -18.37 -6.87
N ASP A 72 6.29 -17.66 -6.27
CA ASP A 72 6.41 -17.44 -4.84
C ASP A 72 6.58 -15.93 -4.57
N ALA A 73 5.83 -15.41 -3.61
CA ALA A 73 5.84 -13.99 -3.30
C ALA A 73 5.49 -13.73 -1.83
N ILE A 74 6.00 -12.63 -1.29
CA ILE A 74 5.48 -12.06 -0.04
C ILE A 74 4.45 -11.01 -0.43
N ILE A 75 3.19 -11.23 -0.08
CA ILE A 75 2.08 -10.34 -0.40
C ILE A 75 1.56 -9.72 0.89
N MET A 76 1.51 -8.39 0.93
CA MET A 76 1.02 -7.62 2.06
C MET A 76 -0.09 -6.68 1.61
N SER A 77 -1.23 -6.74 2.27
CA SER A 77 -2.37 -5.85 2.07
C SER A 77 -2.49 -4.88 3.24
N LEU A 78 -2.56 -3.59 2.94
CA LEU A 78 -2.65 -2.51 3.92
C LEU A 78 -3.95 -1.74 3.73
N SER A 79 -4.69 -1.47 4.82
CA SER A 79 -5.82 -0.56 4.72
C SER A 79 -5.33 0.89 4.53
N GLU A 80 -6.00 1.62 3.65
CA GLU A 80 -5.69 3.04 3.38
C GLU A 80 -5.77 3.88 4.65
N SER A 81 -6.76 3.61 5.51
CA SER A 81 -6.92 4.30 6.79
C SER A 81 -5.73 4.10 7.72
N PHE A 82 -5.11 2.92 7.72
CA PHE A 82 -3.95 2.64 8.53
C PHE A 82 -2.71 3.38 8.01
N VAL A 83 -2.46 3.34 6.71
CA VAL A 83 -1.34 4.08 6.10
C VAL A 83 -1.48 5.59 6.32
N THR A 84 -2.69 6.12 6.17
CA THR A 84 -2.98 7.54 6.41
C THR A 84 -2.76 7.92 7.88
N SER A 85 -3.09 7.03 8.83
CA SER A 85 -2.92 7.29 10.28
C SER A 85 -1.46 7.41 10.70
N MET A 86 -0.51 6.85 9.93
CA MET A 86 0.93 6.94 10.23
C MET A 86 1.54 8.32 9.96
N ALA A 87 0.75 9.27 9.45
CA ALA A 87 1.10 10.68 9.28
C ALA A 87 2.50 10.90 8.67
N LEU A 88 2.77 10.25 7.54
CA LEU A 88 4.00 10.47 6.77
C LEU A 88 4.11 11.95 6.39
N ARG A 89 5.02 12.66 7.04
CA ARG A 89 5.27 14.10 6.79
C ARG A 89 5.99 14.37 5.46
N SER A 90 6.28 13.34 4.68
CA SER A 90 7.02 13.46 3.43
C SER A 90 6.08 13.89 2.29
N ASN A 91 6.42 14.98 1.62
CA ASN A 91 5.79 15.39 0.35
C ASN A 91 5.94 14.33 -0.74
N TYR A 92 6.92 13.43 -0.57
CA TYR A 92 7.20 12.35 -1.52
C TYR A 92 6.04 11.34 -1.60
N GLY A 93 5.25 11.17 -0.53
CA GLY A 93 4.09 10.28 -0.54
C GLY A 93 3.10 10.58 -1.67
N ILE A 94 2.84 11.86 -1.94
CA ILE A 94 1.94 12.29 -3.02
C ILE A 94 2.58 11.99 -4.40
N ILE A 95 3.84 12.36 -4.57
CA ILE A 95 4.60 12.13 -5.81
C ILE A 95 4.73 10.64 -6.09
N GLY A 96 5.06 9.86 -5.05
CA GLY A 96 5.15 8.41 -5.12
C GLY A 96 3.81 7.78 -5.52
N HIS A 97 2.70 8.20 -4.90
CA HIS A 97 1.38 7.69 -5.22
C HIS A 97 0.98 7.94 -6.69
N LEU A 98 1.17 9.16 -7.19
CA LEU A 98 0.91 9.47 -8.59
C LEU A 98 1.78 8.65 -9.55
N SER A 99 3.03 8.44 -9.19
CA SER A 99 3.93 7.61 -9.97
C SER A 99 3.50 6.16 -10.03
N LEU A 100 3.06 5.61 -8.90
CA LEU A 100 2.54 4.24 -8.82
C LEU A 100 1.24 4.05 -9.62
N LEU A 101 0.43 5.10 -9.78
CA LEU A 101 -0.72 5.09 -10.70
C LEU A 101 -0.30 5.00 -12.17
N GLN A 102 0.89 5.47 -12.53
CA GLN A 102 1.44 5.36 -13.88
C GLN A 102 2.18 4.04 -14.11
N ASN A 103 2.98 3.62 -13.12
CA ASN A 103 3.72 2.37 -13.17
C ASN A 103 3.84 1.76 -11.76
N PRO A 104 3.09 0.69 -11.46
CA PRO A 104 3.08 0.07 -10.13
C PRO A 104 4.28 -0.84 -9.86
N VAL A 105 5.16 -1.06 -10.85
CA VAL A 105 6.27 -2.03 -10.77
C VAL A 105 7.59 -1.31 -10.54
N MET A 106 8.34 -1.76 -9.55
CA MET A 106 9.72 -1.36 -9.27
C MET A 106 10.65 -2.54 -9.45
N ARG A 107 11.70 -2.40 -10.27
CA ARG A 107 12.79 -3.38 -10.36
C ARG A 107 13.83 -3.08 -9.29
N LEU A 108 14.01 -4.00 -8.36
CA LEU A 108 14.92 -3.82 -7.25
C LEU A 108 16.35 -4.21 -7.64
N SER A 109 17.33 -3.50 -7.07
CA SER A 109 18.69 -4.03 -6.99
C SER A 109 18.73 -5.23 -6.03
N GLU A 110 19.74 -6.09 -6.15
CA GLU A 110 19.92 -7.24 -5.23
C GLU A 110 19.96 -6.81 -3.76
N ASN A 111 20.56 -5.65 -3.47
CA ASN A 111 20.61 -5.10 -2.12
C ASN A 111 19.23 -4.62 -1.63
N ASP A 112 18.49 -3.93 -2.49
CA ASP A 112 17.14 -3.44 -2.15
C ASP A 112 16.16 -4.61 -2.01
N PHE A 113 16.28 -5.64 -2.86
CA PHE A 113 15.51 -6.87 -2.74
C PHE A 113 15.71 -7.56 -1.38
N ARG A 114 16.98 -7.71 -0.94
CA ARG A 114 17.27 -8.30 0.38
C ARG A 114 16.69 -7.48 1.52
N LYS A 115 16.75 -6.15 1.46
CA LYS A 115 16.14 -5.25 2.45
C LYS A 115 14.63 -5.44 2.49
N CYS A 116 13.94 -5.28 1.36
CA CYS A 116 12.48 -5.43 1.29
C CYS A 116 12.02 -6.80 1.79
N ARG A 117 12.72 -7.88 1.41
CA ARG A 117 12.46 -9.24 1.89
C ARG A 117 12.57 -9.32 3.42
N THR A 118 13.65 -8.78 3.98
CA THR A 118 13.88 -8.80 5.43
C THR A 118 12.78 -8.04 6.16
N ASP A 119 12.42 -6.84 5.68
CA ASP A 119 11.41 -6.00 6.31
C ASP A 119 10.02 -6.62 6.26
N MET A 120 9.60 -7.12 5.09
CA MET A 120 8.30 -7.78 4.95
C MET A 120 8.22 -9.07 5.78
N SER A 121 9.30 -9.85 5.83
CA SER A 121 9.35 -11.06 6.68
C SER A 121 9.25 -10.69 8.16
N ARG A 122 9.94 -9.65 8.60
CA ARG A 122 9.90 -9.14 9.97
C ARG A 122 8.53 -8.59 10.35
N LEU A 123 7.87 -7.87 9.43
CA LEU A 123 6.50 -7.40 9.62
C LEU A 123 5.53 -8.55 9.80
N ARG A 124 5.63 -9.61 8.95
CA ARG A 124 4.82 -10.83 9.05
C ARG A 124 5.05 -11.55 10.39
N GLU A 125 6.30 -11.69 10.81
CA GLU A 125 6.65 -12.29 12.10
C GLU A 125 6.03 -11.51 13.26
N ARG A 126 6.18 -10.19 13.28
CA ARG A 126 5.62 -9.34 14.34
C ARG A 126 4.09 -9.28 14.33
N LEU A 127 3.47 -9.38 13.18
CA LEU A 127 2.01 -9.48 13.08
C LEU A 127 1.49 -10.75 13.78
N ASN A 128 2.24 -11.85 13.71
CA ASN A 128 1.88 -13.13 14.32
C ASN A 128 2.28 -13.26 15.80
N ASP A 129 3.12 -12.35 16.31
CA ASP A 129 3.56 -12.32 17.71
C ASP A 129 2.47 -11.73 18.61
N ARG A 130 1.50 -12.58 19.00
CA ARG A 130 0.32 -12.17 19.79
C ARG A 130 0.65 -11.78 21.22
N GLU A 131 1.76 -12.27 21.76
CA GLU A 131 2.17 -12.05 23.13
C GLU A 131 2.89 -10.70 23.33
N HIS A 132 3.29 -10.03 22.25
CA HIS A 132 4.02 -8.78 22.35
C HIS A 132 3.13 -7.61 22.76
N LEU A 133 3.36 -7.03 23.94
CA LEU A 133 2.53 -5.97 24.53
C LEU A 133 2.42 -4.71 23.67
N PHE A 134 3.48 -4.34 22.94
CA PHE A 134 3.54 -3.16 22.07
C PHE A 134 3.52 -3.55 20.58
N ARG A 135 2.77 -4.61 20.23
CA ARG A 135 2.76 -5.16 18.87
C ARG A 135 2.31 -4.13 17.83
N GLU A 136 1.26 -3.37 18.13
CA GLU A 136 0.68 -2.40 17.19
C GLU A 136 1.65 -1.24 16.93
N GLU A 137 2.27 -0.68 17.95
CA GLU A 137 3.26 0.37 17.82
C GLU A 137 4.50 -0.12 17.07
N MET A 138 4.97 -1.32 17.38
CA MET A 138 6.11 -1.94 16.69
C MET A 138 5.82 -2.15 15.21
N LEU A 139 4.64 -2.66 14.86
CA LEU A 139 4.22 -2.82 13.48
C LEU A 139 4.15 -1.47 12.75
N GLY A 140 3.61 -0.43 13.39
CA GLY A 140 3.55 0.91 12.83
C GLY A 140 4.94 1.47 12.51
N HIS A 141 5.91 1.34 13.42
CA HIS A 141 7.27 1.82 13.20
C HIS A 141 8.03 1.02 12.14
N LEU A 142 7.89 -0.31 12.12
CA LEU A 142 8.51 -1.16 11.10
C LEU A 142 7.94 -0.88 9.71
N LEU A 143 6.62 -0.73 9.60
CA LEU A 143 5.97 -0.41 8.34
C LEU A 143 6.37 0.99 7.86
N LEU A 144 6.45 1.97 8.75
CA LEU A 144 6.91 3.32 8.42
C LEU A 144 8.33 3.31 7.85
N ALA A 145 9.26 2.60 8.50
CA ALA A 145 10.63 2.45 8.02
C ALA A 145 10.65 1.79 6.62
N HIS A 146 9.91 0.72 6.42
CA HIS A 146 9.80 0.04 5.14
C HIS A 146 9.25 0.96 4.02
N ILE A 147 8.21 1.74 4.30
CA ILE A 147 7.65 2.70 3.32
C ILE A 147 8.69 3.78 2.96
N LEU A 148 9.47 4.28 3.93
CA LEU A 148 10.52 5.26 3.67
C LEU A 148 11.63 4.68 2.79
N ASP A 149 12.03 3.43 3.01
CA ASP A 149 12.98 2.73 2.14
C ASP A 149 12.43 2.56 0.73
N LEU A 150 11.15 2.19 0.58
CA LEU A 150 10.49 2.12 -0.74
C LEU A 150 10.45 3.49 -1.43
N TYR A 151 10.24 4.57 -0.70
CA TYR A 151 10.32 5.93 -1.26
C TYR A 151 11.71 6.27 -1.76
N ASP A 152 12.76 5.92 -1.02
CA ASP A 152 14.14 6.12 -1.45
C ASP A 152 14.48 5.29 -2.70
N ILE A 153 14.11 4.00 -2.72
CA ILE A 153 14.28 3.12 -3.88
C ILE A 153 13.59 3.70 -5.12
N HIS A 154 12.33 4.11 -4.96
CA HIS A 154 11.55 4.66 -6.05
C HIS A 154 12.13 6.00 -6.55
N ALA A 155 12.60 6.87 -5.63
CA ALA A 155 13.22 8.14 -5.97
C ALA A 155 14.52 7.96 -6.76
N ARG A 156 15.37 7.00 -6.35
CA ARG A 156 16.62 6.66 -7.04
C ARG A 156 16.39 6.08 -8.44
N GLY A 157 15.30 5.33 -8.63
CA GLY A 157 14.95 4.74 -9.93
C GLY A 157 14.40 5.73 -10.96
N ARG A 158 14.03 6.95 -10.54
CA ARG A 158 13.51 7.99 -11.42
C ARG A 158 14.61 8.92 -11.92
N LYS A 159 14.59 9.22 -13.22
CA LYS A 159 15.25 10.45 -13.71
C LYS A 159 14.43 11.62 -13.15
N PRO A 160 15.06 12.58 -12.46
CA PRO A 160 14.34 13.70 -11.87
C PRO A 160 13.78 14.59 -13.01
N GLU A 161 12.53 14.40 -13.36
CA GLU A 161 11.78 15.47 -14.01
C GLU A 161 11.30 16.41 -12.90
N PRO A 162 11.71 17.69 -12.92
CA PRO A 162 11.28 18.63 -11.90
C PRO A 162 9.77 18.84 -12.04
N ILE A 163 9.02 18.28 -11.10
CA ILE A 163 7.59 18.59 -10.97
C ILE A 163 7.51 20.05 -10.50
N PRO A 164 6.84 20.95 -11.23
CA PRO A 164 6.73 22.34 -10.81
C PRO A 164 6.15 22.41 -9.40
N GLU A 165 6.77 23.19 -8.52
CA GLU A 165 6.34 23.35 -7.12
C GLU A 165 4.87 23.76 -7.01
N ARG A 166 4.38 24.53 -7.99
CA ARG A 166 2.98 24.89 -8.14
C ARG A 166 2.06 23.68 -8.34
N ALA A 167 2.48 22.66 -9.10
CA ALA A 167 1.71 21.44 -9.32
C ALA A 167 1.60 20.61 -8.04
N ILE A 168 2.68 20.53 -7.26
CA ILE A 168 2.71 19.86 -5.94
C ILE A 168 1.77 20.59 -4.97
N SER A 169 1.80 21.92 -4.94
CA SER A 169 0.94 22.75 -4.08
C SER A 169 -0.55 22.58 -4.42
N LEU A 170 -0.90 22.63 -5.71
CA LEU A 170 -2.27 22.44 -6.18
C LEU A 170 -2.81 21.05 -5.83
N LEU A 171 -1.99 20.02 -6.01
CA LEU A 171 -2.37 18.65 -5.67
C LEU A 171 -2.60 18.48 -4.17
N ARG A 172 -1.73 19.08 -3.34
CA ARG A 172 -1.91 19.08 -1.88
C ARG A 172 -3.23 19.73 -1.48
N GLN A 173 -3.54 20.92 -2.02
CA GLN A 173 -4.80 21.62 -1.76
C GLN A 173 -6.00 20.78 -2.19
N PHE A 174 -5.91 20.10 -3.33
CA PHE A 174 -6.98 19.21 -3.82
C PHE A 174 -7.22 18.04 -2.87
N ILE A 175 -6.16 17.37 -2.39
CA ILE A 175 -6.25 16.27 -1.44
C ILE A 175 -6.82 16.75 -0.10
N GLU A 176 -6.38 17.91 0.42
CA GLU A 176 -6.92 18.50 1.62
C GLU A 176 -8.42 18.82 1.49
N MET A 177 -8.84 19.35 0.32
CA MET A 177 -10.24 19.63 0.03
C MET A 177 -11.07 18.34 -0.03
N LEU A 178 -10.59 17.29 -0.68
CA LEU A 178 -11.27 15.99 -0.70
C LEU A 178 -11.42 15.40 0.71
N TYR A 179 -10.38 15.52 1.53
CA TYR A 179 -10.44 15.08 2.93
C TYR A 179 -11.48 15.85 3.74
N LEU A 180 -11.55 17.18 3.58
CA LEU A 180 -12.55 18.01 4.25
C LEU A 180 -13.97 17.66 3.80
N ILE A 181 -14.18 17.44 2.50
CA ILE A 181 -15.47 17.04 1.94
C ILE A 181 -15.88 15.67 2.51
N SER A 182 -14.99 14.69 2.51
CA SER A 182 -15.27 13.34 3.05
C SER A 182 -15.64 13.41 4.55
N LYS A 183 -14.96 14.27 5.32
CA LYS A 183 -15.26 14.49 6.74
C LYS A 183 -16.62 15.15 6.95
N LEU A 184 -16.98 16.11 6.12
CA LEU A 184 -18.30 16.77 6.17
C LEU A 184 -19.43 15.78 5.86
N TYR A 185 -19.27 14.92 4.83
CA TYR A 185 -20.22 13.86 4.51
C TYR A 185 -20.37 12.85 5.65
N SER A 186 -19.27 12.44 6.28
CA SER A 186 -19.31 11.52 7.43
C SER A 186 -19.98 12.12 8.68
N MET A 187 -19.92 13.44 8.86
CA MET A 187 -20.62 14.16 9.94
C MET A 187 -22.10 14.36 9.63
N SER A 188 -22.45 14.66 8.39
CA SER A 188 -23.84 14.83 7.92
C SER A 188 -24.63 13.51 8.03
N GLY A 189 -24.04 12.37 7.68
CA GLY A 189 -24.68 11.07 7.83
C GLY A 189 -24.98 10.67 9.27
N ARG A 190 -24.23 11.18 10.27
CA ARG A 190 -24.49 10.94 11.70
C ARG A 190 -25.63 11.81 12.27
N HIS A 191 -25.95 12.95 11.67
CA HIS A 191 -27.10 13.76 12.10
C HIS A 191 -28.43 13.25 11.57
N SER A 192 -28.45 12.64 10.38
CA SER A 192 -29.67 12.02 9.83
C SER A 192 -30.13 10.79 10.61
N ALA A 193 -29.21 10.02 11.21
CA ALA A 193 -29.54 8.82 11.99
C ALA A 193 -30.11 9.11 13.41
N ARG A 194 -29.97 10.35 13.92
CA ARG A 194 -30.51 10.73 15.23
C ARG A 194 -31.94 11.29 15.19
N SER A 195 -32.49 11.58 14.03
CA SER A 195 -33.83 12.18 13.88
C SER A 195 -34.95 11.16 13.63
N VAL A 196 -34.66 9.86 13.65
CA VAL A 196 -35.68 8.79 13.37
C VAL A 196 -36.16 8.09 14.65
N TYR A 197 -35.68 8.46 15.85
CA TYR A 197 -36.14 7.94 17.13
C TYR A 197 -36.57 9.08 18.08
N MET A 198 -37.59 9.80 17.70
CA MET A 198 -38.51 10.53 18.62
C MET A 198 -39.95 10.37 18.16
#